data_eab669facc0b0f0aa9670fb3508f26f4
#
_entry.id   eab669facc0b0f0aa9670fb3508f26f4
#
_cell.length_a   1.000
_cell.length_b   1.000
_cell.length_c   1.000
_cell.angle_alpha   90.00
_cell.angle_beta   90.00
_cell.angle_gamma   90.00
#
_symmetry.space_group_name_H-M   'P 1'
#
loop_
_entity.id
_entity.type
_entity.pdbx_description
1 polymer ?
#
loop_
_entity_poly.entity_id
_entity_poly.type
_entity_poly.pdbx_seq_one_letter_code
_entity_poly.pdbx_strand_id
1 'polypeptide(L)'
;MPITRKSQKEIELMQEAGRILAIVHNELAKEVKPGITTKRIDEIGETMIRDFGCEPSFLNYCGYPGSICVSINDEVVHGIPNEKHIVRDLSLIHI
;
A
#
# COMPACT_ATOMS: atom_id res chain seq x y z
N MET A 1 9.12 -1.28 22.95
CA MET A 1 7.77 -1.76 22.58
C MET A 1 7.45 -3.00 23.39
N PRO A 2 6.28 -3.06 24.04
CA PRO A 2 5.89 -4.29 24.72
C PRO A 2 5.62 -5.41 23.74
N ILE A 3 5.98 -6.63 24.15
CA ILE A 3 5.63 -7.82 23.38
C ILE A 3 4.24 -8.26 23.83
N THR A 4 3.32 -8.37 22.89
CA THR A 4 1.96 -8.83 23.18
C THR A 4 1.70 -10.16 22.47
N ARG A 5 0.97 -11.05 23.18
CA ARG A 5 0.53 -12.31 22.59
C ARG A 5 -0.93 -12.13 22.16
N LYS A 6 -1.20 -12.47 20.90
CA LYS A 6 -2.54 -12.28 20.34
C LYS A 6 -3.43 -13.49 20.67
N SER A 7 -4.72 -13.23 20.91
CA SER A 7 -5.72 -14.27 21.07
C SER A 7 -5.96 -14.97 19.72
N GLN A 8 -6.59 -16.14 19.78
CA GLN A 8 -6.93 -16.89 18.56
C GLN A 8 -7.79 -16.06 17.61
N LYS A 9 -8.76 -15.32 18.15
CA LYS A 9 -9.61 -14.42 17.34
C LYS A 9 -8.81 -13.29 16.69
N GLU A 10 -7.87 -12.71 17.43
CA GLU A 10 -7.00 -11.67 16.89
C GLU A 10 -6.11 -12.20 15.77
N ILE A 11 -5.59 -13.42 15.90
CA ILE A 11 -4.79 -14.08 14.87
C ILE A 11 -5.63 -14.31 13.62
N GLU A 12 -6.87 -14.75 13.75
CA GLU A 12 -7.77 -14.95 12.60
C GLU A 12 -8.06 -13.65 11.89
N LEU A 13 -8.28 -12.56 12.61
CA LEU A 13 -8.48 -11.23 12.04
C LEU A 13 -7.24 -10.75 11.29
N MET A 14 -6.04 -11.00 11.83
CA MET A 14 -4.79 -10.64 11.15
C MET A 14 -4.55 -11.48 9.91
N GLN A 15 -4.92 -12.76 9.92
CA GLN A 15 -4.84 -13.62 8.74
C GLN A 15 -5.75 -13.10 7.62
N GLU A 16 -6.97 -12.68 7.97
CA GLU A 16 -7.89 -12.12 7.00
C GLU A 16 -7.38 -10.79 6.44
N ALA A 17 -6.83 -9.92 7.28
CA ALA A 17 -6.23 -8.67 6.84
C ALA A 17 -5.05 -8.91 5.90
N GLY A 18 -4.20 -9.90 6.21
CA GLY A 18 -3.08 -10.28 5.37
C GLY A 18 -3.53 -10.83 4.01
N ARG A 19 -4.60 -11.61 3.98
CA ARG A 19 -5.18 -12.13 2.74
C ARG A 19 -5.67 -10.99 1.86
N ILE A 20 -6.39 -10.04 2.42
CA ILE A 20 -6.89 -8.85 1.71
C ILE A 20 -5.71 -8.04 1.18
N LEU A 21 -4.70 -7.82 1.99
CA LEU A 21 -3.50 -7.07 1.59
C LEU A 21 -2.80 -7.73 0.40
N ALA A 22 -2.69 -9.06 0.40
CA ALA A 22 -2.08 -9.80 -0.70
C ALA A 22 -2.89 -9.64 -1.99
N ILE A 23 -4.21 -9.66 -1.92
CA ILE A 23 -5.09 -9.45 -3.08
C ILE A 23 -4.90 -8.03 -3.62
N VAL A 24 -4.93 -7.04 -2.75
CA VAL A 24 -4.74 -5.62 -3.13
C VAL A 24 -3.37 -5.44 -3.80
N HIS A 25 -2.33 -6.01 -3.22
CA HIS A 25 -0.99 -5.91 -3.78
C HIS A 25 -0.90 -6.53 -5.18
N ASN A 26 -1.49 -7.69 -5.38
CA ASN A 26 -1.50 -8.35 -6.69
C ASN A 26 -2.27 -7.55 -7.74
N GLU A 27 -3.40 -6.96 -7.35
CA GLU A 27 -4.19 -6.12 -8.27
C GLU A 27 -3.46 -4.81 -8.59
N LEU A 28 -2.78 -4.21 -7.60
CA LEU A 28 -1.97 -3.02 -7.82
C LEU A 28 -0.83 -3.30 -8.81
N ALA A 29 -0.21 -4.46 -8.70
CA ALA A 29 0.87 -4.83 -9.62
C ALA A 29 0.41 -4.84 -11.08
N LYS A 30 -0.85 -5.18 -11.33
CA LYS A 30 -1.43 -5.16 -12.70
C LYS A 30 -1.63 -3.74 -13.22
N GLU A 31 -1.79 -2.77 -12.33
CA GLU A 31 -2.01 -1.37 -12.70
C GLU A 31 -0.70 -0.60 -12.89
N VAL A 32 0.42 -1.15 -12.45
CA VAL A 32 1.73 -0.50 -12.57
C VAL A 32 2.21 -0.58 -14.02
N LYS A 33 2.23 0.57 -14.69
CA LYS A 33 2.66 0.68 -16.09
C LYS A 33 3.50 1.95 -16.25
N PRO A 34 4.40 1.99 -17.24
CA PRO A 34 5.11 3.25 -17.53
C PRO A 34 4.13 4.39 -17.79
N GLY A 35 4.37 5.52 -17.17
CA GLY A 35 3.51 6.71 -17.28
C GLY A 35 2.52 6.90 -16.15
N ILE A 36 2.29 5.90 -15.30
CA ILE A 36 1.43 6.07 -14.13
C ILE A 36 2.15 6.85 -13.03
N THR A 37 1.43 7.70 -12.30
CA THR A 37 1.98 8.40 -11.14
C THR A 37 1.86 7.56 -9.88
N THR A 38 2.74 7.79 -8.91
CA THR A 38 2.63 7.10 -7.63
C THR A 38 1.36 7.49 -6.88
N LYS A 39 0.88 8.72 -7.07
CA LYS A 39 -0.40 9.16 -6.51
C LYS A 39 -1.57 8.35 -7.07
N ARG A 40 -1.57 8.03 -8.36
CA ARG A 40 -2.62 7.20 -8.96
C ARG A 40 -2.60 5.78 -8.40
N ILE A 41 -1.41 5.22 -8.18
CA ILE A 41 -1.27 3.92 -7.53
C ILE A 41 -1.89 3.95 -6.13
N ASP A 42 -1.64 5.01 -5.38
CA ASP A 42 -2.21 5.21 -4.05
C ASP A 42 -3.74 5.26 -4.08
N GLU A 43 -4.30 6.03 -5.02
CA GLU A 43 -5.76 6.15 -5.18
C GLU A 43 -6.42 4.80 -5.47
N ILE A 44 -5.82 4.02 -6.36
CA ILE A 44 -6.31 2.69 -6.70
C ILE A 44 -6.25 1.77 -5.49
N GLY A 45 -5.13 1.80 -4.75
CA GLY A 45 -4.95 0.99 -3.56
C GLY A 45 -5.96 1.34 -2.46
N GLU A 46 -6.19 2.62 -2.22
CA GLU A 46 -7.18 3.08 -1.24
C GLU A 46 -8.58 2.59 -1.61
N THR A 47 -8.97 2.73 -2.88
CA THR A 47 -10.26 2.29 -3.36
C THR A 47 -10.46 0.79 -3.12
N MET A 48 -9.46 -0.02 -3.45
CA MET A 48 -9.53 -1.47 -3.23
C MET A 48 -9.66 -1.83 -1.75
N ILE A 49 -8.87 -1.20 -0.89
CA ILE A 49 -8.92 -1.44 0.56
C ILE A 49 -10.31 -1.13 1.10
N ARG A 50 -10.90 -0.01 0.70
CA ARG A 50 -12.23 0.39 1.13
C ARG A 50 -13.32 -0.51 0.57
N ASP A 51 -13.16 -1.00 -0.65
CA ASP A 51 -14.11 -1.94 -1.27
C ASP A 51 -14.19 -3.26 -0.51
N PHE A 52 -13.12 -3.66 0.18
CA PHE A 52 -13.13 -4.81 1.08
C PHE A 52 -13.73 -4.50 2.45
N GLY A 53 -14.19 -3.28 2.69
CA GLY A 53 -14.74 -2.87 3.98
C GLY A 53 -13.67 -2.57 5.02
N CYS A 54 -12.44 -2.31 4.59
CA CYS A 54 -11.31 -2.01 5.46
C CYS A 54 -10.94 -0.54 5.39
N GLU A 55 -10.13 -0.10 6.37
CA GLU A 55 -9.57 1.25 6.38
C GLU A 55 -8.06 1.20 6.16
N PRO A 56 -7.50 2.09 5.32
CA PRO A 56 -6.06 2.16 5.12
C PRO A 56 -5.34 2.58 6.41
N SER A 57 -4.43 1.73 6.90
CA SER A 57 -3.74 1.99 8.16
C SER A 57 -2.78 3.18 8.09
N PHE A 58 -2.14 3.42 6.94
CA PHE A 58 -1.20 4.52 6.78
C PHE A 58 -1.86 5.88 6.61
N LEU A 59 -3.09 5.92 6.13
CA LEU A 59 -3.77 7.18 5.86
C LEU A 59 -3.88 7.99 7.15
N ASN A 60 -3.29 9.17 7.16
CA ASN A 60 -3.22 10.09 8.31
C ASN A 60 -2.45 9.54 9.52
N TYR A 61 -1.83 8.36 9.43
CA TYR A 61 -1.00 7.86 10.52
C TYR A 61 0.27 8.71 10.61
N CYS A 62 0.49 9.33 11.76
CA CYS A 62 1.60 10.27 11.97
C CYS A 62 1.68 11.36 10.88
N GLY A 63 0.54 11.77 10.35
CA GLY A 63 0.48 12.79 9.29
C GLY A 63 0.79 12.28 7.89
N TYR A 64 0.87 10.98 7.68
CA TYR A 64 1.17 10.42 6.36
C TYR A 64 0.02 10.71 5.38
N PRO A 65 0.30 11.33 4.20
CA PRO A 65 -0.75 11.85 3.31
C PRO A 65 -1.33 10.82 2.35
N GLY A 66 -0.88 9.58 2.36
CA GLY A 66 -1.35 8.54 1.44
C GLY A 66 -1.79 7.28 2.15
N SER A 67 -2.33 6.34 1.39
CA SER A 67 -2.79 5.04 1.89
C SER A 67 -1.73 3.95 1.74
N ILE A 68 -0.78 4.12 0.84
CA ILE A 68 0.30 3.17 0.59
C ILE A 68 1.63 3.91 0.47
N CYS A 69 2.71 3.13 0.61
CA CYS A 69 4.06 3.62 0.34
C CYS A 69 4.49 3.09 -1.03
N VAL A 70 4.94 3.97 -1.92
CA VAL A 70 5.46 3.59 -3.23
C VAL A 70 6.86 4.16 -3.38
N SER A 71 7.84 3.28 -3.37
CA SER A 71 9.25 3.67 -3.48
C SER A 71 9.78 3.27 -4.86
N ILE A 72 10.30 4.26 -5.59
CA ILE A 72 10.79 4.06 -6.96
C ILE A 72 12.31 4.16 -6.97
N ASN A 73 12.95 3.20 -7.63
CA ASN A 73 14.39 3.16 -7.84
C ASN A 73 15.19 3.23 -6.52
N ASP A 74 15.85 4.34 -6.25
CA ASP A 74 16.71 4.52 -5.08
C ASP A 74 15.97 4.94 -3.80
N GLU A 75 14.66 5.16 -3.86
CA GLU A 75 13.85 5.30 -2.65
C GLU A 75 13.78 3.95 -1.94
N VAL A 76 14.24 3.88 -0.71
CA VAL A 76 14.36 2.61 0.01
C VAL A 76 13.04 2.20 0.67
N VAL A 77 12.43 3.09 1.45
CA VAL A 77 11.16 2.83 2.15
C VAL A 77 10.33 4.11 2.24
N HIS A 78 9.05 3.94 2.46
CA HIS A 78 8.10 5.03 2.74
C HIS A 78 8.08 6.14 1.69
N GLY A 79 8.25 5.79 0.41
CA GLY A 79 8.02 6.74 -0.66
C GLY A 79 6.60 7.27 -0.61
N ILE A 80 6.45 8.60 -0.51
CA ILE A 80 5.14 9.25 -0.43
C ILE A 80 4.57 9.40 -1.84
N PRO A 81 3.36 8.85 -2.09
CA PRO A 81 2.74 8.98 -3.41
C PRO A 81 2.52 10.44 -3.79
N ASN A 82 2.87 10.81 -5.02
CA ASN A 82 2.63 12.16 -5.53
C ASN A 82 2.49 12.16 -7.05
N GLU A 83 2.05 13.30 -7.59
CA GLU A 83 1.80 13.45 -9.02
C GLU A 83 3.07 13.63 -9.85
N LYS A 84 4.17 13.96 -9.23
CA LYS A 84 5.45 14.22 -9.91
C LYS A 84 6.29 12.96 -10.11
N HIS A 85 6.08 11.95 -9.28
CA HIS A 85 6.79 10.68 -9.41
C HIS A 85 6.06 9.79 -10.40
N ILE A 86 6.63 9.62 -11.57
CA ILE A 86 6.05 8.86 -12.67
C ILE A 86 6.86 7.58 -12.87
N VAL A 87 6.16 6.46 -12.96
CA VAL A 87 6.77 5.18 -13.29
C VAL A 87 7.24 5.21 -14.74
N ARG A 88 8.49 4.83 -14.97
CA ARG A 88 9.07 4.74 -16.31
C ARG A 88 9.38 3.30 -16.64
N ASP A 89 9.62 3.03 -17.91
CA ASP A 89 10.08 1.73 -18.35
C ASP A 89 11.38 1.39 -17.62
N LEU A 90 11.53 0.15 -17.16
CA LEU A 90 12.67 -0.33 -16.37
C LEU A 90 12.83 0.31 -14.98
N SER A 91 11.82 1.03 -14.48
CA SER A 91 11.83 1.49 -13.09
C SER A 91 11.72 0.32 -12.12
N LEU A 92 12.48 0.40 -11.02
CA LEU A 92 12.36 -0.54 -9.92
C LEU A 92 11.36 0.04 -8.91
N ILE A 93 10.35 -0.75 -8.54
CA ILE A 93 9.24 -0.26 -7.70
C ILE A 93 9.05 -1.17 -6.50
N HIS A 94 8.94 -0.55 -5.33
CA HIS A 94 8.58 -1.22 -4.08
C HIS A 94 7.27 -0.62 -3.56
N ILE A 95 6.27 -1.46 -3.39
CA ILE A 95 4.93 -1.06 -2.92
C ILE A 95 4.68 -1.64 -1.54
#